data_692febd335e2228529aad5344bef1618
#
_entry.id   692febd335e2228529aad5344bef1618
#
_cell.length_a   1.000
_cell.length_b   1.000
_cell.length_c   1.000
_cell.angle_alpha   90.00
_cell.angle_beta   90.00
_cell.angle_gamma   90.00
#
_symmetry.space_group_name_H-M   'P 1'
#
loop_
_entity.id
_entity.type
_entity.pdbx_description
1 polymer ?
#
loop_
_entity_poly.entity_id
_entity_poly.type
_entity_poly.pdbx_seq_one_letter_code
_entity_poly.pdbx_strand_id
1 'polypeptide(L)' 'MEEIKTGDYVQYRTAAGVIVGYGIIVEVTEHWHILVDQHTGKREHWCDTLMRKIVP' A
#
# COMPACT_ATOMS: atom_id res chain seq x y z
N MET A 1 -16.47 3.26 1.77
CA MET A 1 -15.12 3.18 2.35
C MET A 1 -14.35 2.07 1.67
N GLU A 2 -13.15 2.36 1.20
CA GLU A 2 -12.33 1.35 0.53
C GLU A 2 -11.74 0.39 1.57
N GLU A 3 -11.87 -0.90 1.31
CA GLU A 3 -11.19 -1.91 2.09
C GLU A 3 -10.00 -2.42 1.28
N ILE A 4 -8.81 -2.25 1.82
CA ILE A 4 -7.57 -2.68 1.17
C ILE A 4 -7.24 -4.08 1.67
N LYS A 5 -7.05 -5.00 0.74
CA LYS A 5 -6.78 -6.40 1.08
C LYS A 5 -5.72 -6.98 0.16
N THR A 6 -5.26 -8.18 0.50
CA THR A 6 -4.24 -8.90 -0.26
C THR A 6 -4.65 -8.99 -1.73
N GLY A 7 -3.71 -8.67 -2.61
CA GLY A 7 -3.91 -8.68 -4.05
C GLY A 7 -4.26 -7.32 -4.63
N ASP A 8 -4.61 -6.35 -3.78
CA ASP A 8 -4.97 -5.01 -4.26
C ASP A 8 -3.74 -4.23 -4.69
N TYR A 9 -3.89 -3.47 -5.76
CA TYR A 9 -2.86 -2.55 -6.24
C TYR A 9 -3.11 -1.20 -5.59
N VAL A 10 -2.10 -0.63 -4.96
CA VAL A 10 -2.25 0.59 -4.17
C VAL A 10 -1.16 1.61 -4.49
N GLN A 11 -1.51 2.88 -4.27
CA GLN A 11 -0.57 3.98 -4.19
C GLN A 11 -0.31 4.21 -2.70
N TYR A 12 0.94 4.44 -2.30
CA TYR A 12 1.22 4.75 -0.91
C TYR A 12 2.03 6.03 -0.81
N ARG A 13 1.83 6.75 0.29
CA ARG A 13 2.38 8.09 0.45
C ARG A 13 2.75 8.38 1.90
N THR A 14 3.57 9.41 2.10
CA THR A 14 3.94 9.87 3.44
C THR A 14 2.76 10.59 4.10
N ALA A 15 2.88 10.81 5.40
CA ALA A 15 1.88 11.58 6.15
C ALA A 15 1.74 13.01 5.62
N ALA A 16 2.78 13.54 4.98
CA ALA A 16 2.75 14.86 4.35
C ALA A 16 2.08 14.84 2.97
N GLY A 17 1.65 13.67 2.50
CA GLY A 17 0.96 13.55 1.23
C GLY A 17 1.87 13.34 0.03
N VAL A 18 3.17 13.13 0.25
CA VAL A 18 4.10 12.89 -0.86
C VAL A 18 3.99 11.43 -1.30
N ILE A 19 3.74 11.20 -2.57
CA ILE A 19 3.62 9.84 -3.12
C ILE A 19 5.01 9.18 -3.10
N VAL A 20 5.09 8.02 -2.43
CA VAL A 20 6.32 7.23 -2.36
C VAL A 20 6.39 6.26 -3.53
N GLY A 21 5.27 5.61 -3.84
CA GLY A 21 5.24 4.66 -4.93
C GLY A 21 3.94 3.90 -5.01
N TYR A 22 3.99 2.78 -5.73
CA TYR A 22 2.86 1.91 -5.98
C TYR A 22 3.29 0.47 -5.76
N GLY A 23 2.36 -0.36 -5.35
CA GLY A 23 2.68 -1.76 -5.16
C GLY A 23 1.45 -2.61 -4.96
N ILE A 24 1.69 -3.91 -4.73
CA ILE A 24 0.62 -4.88 -4.52
C ILE A 24 0.67 -5.34 -3.08
N ILE A 25 -0.49 -5.36 -2.43
CA ILE A 25 -0.62 -5.84 -1.06
C ILE A 25 -0.40 -7.35 -1.06
N VAL A 26 0.56 -7.80 -0.26
CA VAL A 26 0.87 -9.23 -0.15
C VAL A 26 0.42 -9.80 1.18
N GLU A 27 0.20 -8.95 2.18
CA GLU A 27 -0.26 -9.40 3.49
C GLU A 27 -0.92 -8.24 4.24
N VAL A 28 -1.96 -8.53 5.00
CA VAL A 28 -2.59 -7.55 5.89
C VAL A 28 -2.51 -8.13 7.30
N THR A 29 -1.86 -7.38 8.20
CA THR A 29 -1.78 -7.75 9.61
C THR A 29 -2.66 -6.83 10.42
N GLU A 30 -2.71 -7.05 11.73
CA GLU A 30 -3.54 -6.24 12.62
C GLU A 30 -3.19 -4.76 12.57
N HIS A 31 -1.91 -4.43 12.41
CA HIS A 31 -1.44 -3.05 12.46
C HIS A 31 -0.90 -2.53 11.14
N TRP A 32 -0.60 -3.41 10.21
CA TRP A 32 0.14 -3.04 9.00
C TRP A 32 -0.44 -3.66 7.77
N HIS A 33 -0.33 -2.93 6.69
CA HIS A 33 -0.53 -3.46 5.35
C HIS A 33 0.85 -3.59 4.72
N ILE A 34 1.17 -4.79 4.26
CA ILE A 34 2.49 -5.08 3.69
C ILE A 34 2.33 -5.16 2.18
N LEU A 35 3.10 -4.34 1.50
CA LEU A 35 3.09 -4.30 0.04
C LEU A 35 4.47 -4.60 -0.51
N VAL A 36 4.52 -4.99 -1.78
CA VAL A 36 5.77 -5.07 -2.53
C VAL A 36 5.74 -3.92 -3.54
N ASP A 37 6.69 -3.00 -3.41
CA ASP A 37 6.80 -1.85 -4.30
C ASP A 37 7.15 -2.34 -5.71
N GLN A 38 6.37 -1.91 -6.70
CA GLN A 38 6.55 -2.40 -8.07
C GLN A 38 7.84 -1.93 -8.71
N HIS A 39 8.40 -0.82 -8.22
CA HIS A 39 9.62 -0.25 -8.78
C HIS A 39 10.87 -0.87 -8.15
N THR A 40 10.88 -1.02 -6.83
CA THR A 40 12.06 -1.49 -6.10
C THR A 40 12.04 -2.99 -5.83
N GLY A 41 10.85 -3.60 -5.80
CA GLY A 41 10.68 -5.00 -5.42
C GLY A 41 10.77 -5.23 -3.92
N LYS A 42 10.86 -4.18 -3.12
CA LYS A 42 11.00 -4.30 -1.66
C LYS A 42 9.65 -4.44 -0.97
N ARG A 43 9.63 -5.23 0.11
CA ARG A 43 8.46 -5.32 0.98
C ARG A 43 8.48 -4.12 1.91
N GLU A 44 7.34 -3.42 1.97
CA GLU A 44 7.18 -2.23 2.80
C GLU A 44 5.99 -2.42 3.72
N HIS A 45 6.14 -1.94 4.97
CA HIS A 45 5.07 -1.95 5.97
C HIS A 45 4.49 -0.55 6.05
N TRP A 46 3.20 -0.41 5.76
CA TRP A 46 2.55 0.90 5.77
C TRP A 46 1.18 0.83 6.41
N CYS A 47 0.78 1.94 6.99
CA CYS A 47 -0.56 2.09 7.55
C CYS A 47 -1.56 2.26 6.40
N ASP A 48 -2.76 1.70 6.56
CA ASP A 48 -3.78 1.79 5.50
C ASP A 48 -4.21 3.24 5.23
N THR A 49 -4.12 4.11 6.22
CA THR A 49 -4.47 5.53 6.03
C THR A 49 -3.51 6.25 5.09
N LEU A 50 -2.35 5.67 4.84
CA LEU A 50 -1.34 6.23 3.93
C LEU A 50 -1.39 5.58 2.56
N MET A 51 -2.44 4.83 2.27
CA MET A 51 -2.61 4.13 1.00
C MET A 51 -3.89 4.51 0.33
N ARG A 52 -3.90 4.35 -0.99
CA ARG A 52 -5.11 4.49 -1.79
C ARG A 52 -5.18 3.32 -2.76
N LYS A 53 -6.30 2.63 -2.75
CA LYS A 53 -6.53 1.53 -3.69
C LYS A 53 -6.71 2.10 -5.10
N ILE A 54 -5.97 1.55 -6.04
CA ILE A 54 -6.07 1.93 -7.45
C ILE A 54 -6.99 0.92 -8.13
N VAL A 55 -8.08 1.41 -8.68
CA VAL A 55 -9.08 0.58 -9.37
C VAL A 55 -8.99 0.89 -10.85
N PRO A 56 -8.91 -0.15 -11.71
CA PRO A 56 -8.86 0.07 -13.16
C PRO A 56 -10.14 0.67 -13.71
#